data_33a49dcf7f369473d31c18170dabc214
#
_entry.id   33a49dcf7f369473d31c18170dabc214
#
_cell.length_a   1.000
_cell.length_b   1.000
_cell.length_c   1.000
_cell.angle_alpha   90.00
_cell.angle_beta   90.00
_cell.angle_gamma   90.00
#
_symmetry.space_group_name_H-M   'P 1'
#
loop_
_entity.id
_entity.type
_entity.pdbx_description
1 polymer ?
#
loop_
_entity_poly.entity_id
_entity_poly.type
_entity_poly.pdbx_seq_one_letter_code
_entity_poly.pdbx_strand_id
1 'polypeptide(L)'
;MTQNEGQAGGFHGLRVMVIDDSKTIRRTAETLLKREGCEVVTATDGFEALAKIADQQPQIIFVDIMMPRLDGYQTCALIKNNQVFKSTPVIMLSSKDSLFDKARGRIVGSEQYVTKPFTRQELLDAIRTHVPTA
;
A
#
# COMPACT_ATOMS: atom_id res chain seq x y z
N MET A 1 5.24 13.33 26.04
CA MET A 1 5.54 13.27 25.55
C MET A 1 5.73 12.97 25.16
N THR A 2 5.73 12.83 25.03
CA THR A 2 6.03 12.46 24.44
C THR A 2 6.30 12.17 23.91
N GLN A 3 6.24 11.98 23.81
CA GLN A 3 6.52 11.65 23.16
C GLN A 3 6.61 11.17 22.60
N ASN A 4 6.49 10.84 22.77
CA ASN A 4 6.56 10.38 22.11
C ASN A 4 6.25 10.30 21.60
N GLU A 5 5.78 10.29 21.75
CA GLU A 5 5.47 10.35 21.02
C GLU A 5 5.52 10.49 20.13
N GLY A 6 5.64 10.64 20.22
CA GLY A 6 5.87 11.12 19.08
C GLY A 6 6.23 10.31 18.07
N GLN A 7 6.64 9.64 18.19
CA GLN A 7 6.71 8.90 17.36
C GLN A 7 5.79 8.55 16.44
N ALA A 8 4.81 8.14 16.65
CA ALA A 8 3.68 7.87 15.81
C ALA A 8 3.15 9.12 15.15
N GLY A 9 3.56 10.24 15.64
CA GLY A 9 3.11 11.51 15.14
C GLY A 9 3.37 11.76 13.66
N GLY A 10 4.43 11.15 13.13
CA GLY A 10 4.80 11.38 11.73
C GLY A 10 3.79 10.86 10.72
N PHE A 11 2.93 9.94 11.12
CA PHE A 11 1.96 9.34 10.22
C PHE A 11 0.52 9.55 10.67
N HIS A 12 0.32 10.41 11.64
CA HIS A 12 -1.01 10.63 12.19
C HIS A 12 -1.98 11.11 11.12
N GLY A 13 -3.08 10.40 10.96
CA GLY A 13 -4.10 10.75 9.98
C GLY A 13 -3.76 10.40 8.54
N LEU A 14 -2.60 9.82 8.29
CA LEU A 14 -2.22 9.42 6.92
C LEU A 14 -3.14 8.29 6.45
N ARG A 15 -3.74 8.46 5.29
CA ARG A 15 -4.66 7.47 4.75
C ARG A 15 -3.90 6.46 3.91
N VAL A 16 -4.00 5.19 4.33
CA VAL A 16 -3.29 4.08 3.69
C VAL A 16 -4.31 3.02 3.26
N MET A 17 -4.19 2.55 2.04
CA MET A 17 -5.00 1.43 1.58
C MET A 17 -4.13 0.19 1.47
N VAL A 18 -4.64 -0.94 1.96
CA VAL A 18 -3.96 -2.24 1.86
C VAL A 18 -4.88 -3.21 1.15
N ILE A 19 -4.40 -3.72 0.01
CA ILE A 19 -5.15 -4.63 -0.85
C ILE A 19 -4.45 -5.98 -0.86
N ASP A 20 -5.08 -6.99 -0.28
CA ASP A 20 -4.51 -8.33 -0.22
C ASP A 20 -5.65 -9.30 0.02
N ASP A 21 -5.66 -10.43 -0.68
CA ASP A 21 -6.71 -11.43 -0.49
C ASP A 21 -6.49 -12.26 0.79
N SER A 22 -5.32 -12.17 1.40
CA SER A 22 -5.03 -12.84 2.67
C SER A 22 -5.51 -11.99 3.84
N LYS A 23 -6.44 -12.52 4.60
CA LYS A 23 -6.95 -11.87 5.81
C LYS A 23 -5.82 -11.63 6.82
N THR A 24 -4.91 -12.58 6.95
CA THR A 24 -3.79 -12.45 7.88
C THR A 24 -2.89 -11.28 7.49
N ILE A 25 -2.57 -11.15 6.22
CA ILE A 25 -1.72 -10.05 5.74
C ILE A 25 -2.43 -8.71 5.95
N ARG A 26 -3.73 -8.63 5.59
CA ARG A 26 -4.49 -7.38 5.79
C ARG A 26 -4.49 -6.96 7.25
N ARG A 27 -4.75 -7.91 8.16
CA ARG A 27 -4.78 -7.62 9.60
C ARG A 27 -3.43 -7.21 10.13
N THR A 28 -2.37 -7.89 9.70
CA THR A 28 -1.02 -7.56 10.13
C THR A 28 -0.65 -6.13 9.72
N ALA A 29 -0.86 -5.81 8.45
CA ALA A 29 -0.56 -4.48 7.95
C ALA A 29 -1.40 -3.43 8.66
N GLU A 30 -2.69 -3.69 8.79
CA GLU A 30 -3.61 -2.76 9.44
C GLU A 30 -3.19 -2.47 10.89
N THR A 31 -2.85 -3.51 11.63
CA THR A 31 -2.43 -3.37 13.03
C THR A 31 -1.16 -2.53 13.13
N LEU A 32 -0.16 -2.85 12.29
CA LEU A 32 1.10 -2.13 12.32
C LEU A 32 0.93 -0.66 11.97
N LEU A 33 0.14 -0.38 10.94
CA LEU A 33 -0.03 0.98 10.46
C LEU A 33 -0.90 1.82 11.40
N LYS A 34 -1.93 1.22 11.99
CA LYS A 34 -2.78 1.95 12.95
C LYS A 34 -2.00 2.35 14.19
N ARG A 35 -1.04 1.55 14.61
CA ARG A 35 -0.18 1.90 15.74
C ARG A 35 0.64 3.16 15.47
N GLU A 36 0.88 3.46 14.19
CA GLU A 36 1.64 4.64 13.80
C GLU A 36 0.73 5.84 13.51
N GLY A 37 -0.55 5.72 13.78
CA GLY A 37 -1.48 6.82 13.60
C GLY A 37 -2.17 6.86 12.25
N CYS A 38 -1.92 5.89 11.38
CA CYS A 38 -2.53 5.87 10.05
C CYS A 38 -4.01 5.52 10.11
N GLU A 39 -4.77 6.09 9.19
CA GLU A 39 -6.12 5.65 8.90
C GLU A 39 -6.02 4.61 7.79
N VAL A 40 -6.41 3.39 8.08
CA VAL A 40 -6.20 2.26 7.17
C VAL A 40 -7.54 1.78 6.63
N VAL A 41 -7.62 1.69 5.31
CA VAL A 41 -8.74 1.03 4.63
C VAL A 41 -8.19 -0.20 3.94
N THR A 42 -8.93 -1.31 4.02
CA THR A 42 -8.49 -2.56 3.42
C THR A 42 -9.44 -2.97 2.31
N ALA A 43 -8.92 -3.75 1.37
CA ALA A 43 -9.70 -4.36 0.31
C ALA A 43 -9.20 -5.77 0.07
N THR A 44 -10.10 -6.68 -0.30
CA THR A 44 -9.77 -8.09 -0.50
C THR A 44 -9.31 -8.38 -1.91
N ASP A 45 -9.63 -7.50 -2.86
CA ASP A 45 -9.24 -7.67 -4.27
C ASP A 45 -9.20 -6.32 -4.96
N GLY A 46 -8.75 -6.33 -6.21
CA GLY A 46 -8.59 -5.12 -6.98
C GLY A 46 -9.90 -4.42 -7.30
N PHE A 47 -10.97 -5.17 -7.50
CA PHE A 47 -12.27 -4.56 -7.79
C PHE A 47 -12.81 -3.80 -6.59
N GLU A 48 -12.71 -4.41 -5.41
CA GLU A 48 -13.13 -3.74 -4.18
C GLU A 48 -12.29 -2.47 -3.95
N ALA A 49 -10.98 -2.57 -4.20
CA ALA A 49 -10.09 -1.42 -4.05
C ALA A 49 -10.51 -0.27 -4.97
N LEU A 50 -10.76 -0.56 -6.24
CA LEU A 50 -11.15 0.47 -7.19
C LEU A 50 -12.48 1.12 -6.82
N ALA A 51 -13.39 0.33 -6.24
CA ALA A 51 -14.67 0.87 -5.78
C ALA A 51 -14.50 1.80 -4.59
N LYS A 52 -13.51 1.57 -3.73
CA LYS A 52 -13.29 2.36 -2.51
C LYS A 52 -12.40 3.56 -2.71
N ILE A 53 -11.53 3.53 -3.71
CA ILE A 53 -10.43 4.49 -3.80
C ILE A 53 -10.90 5.94 -3.93
N ALA A 54 -12.00 6.17 -4.65
CA ALA A 54 -12.53 7.51 -4.85
C ALA A 54 -13.02 8.14 -3.54
N ASP A 55 -13.72 7.35 -2.73
CA ASP A 55 -14.24 7.84 -1.44
C ASP A 55 -13.15 7.96 -0.40
N GLN A 56 -12.25 7.01 -0.35
CA GLN A 56 -11.24 6.93 0.72
C GLN A 56 -10.03 7.80 0.45
N GLN A 57 -9.73 8.08 -0.81
CA GLN A 57 -8.61 8.94 -1.22
C GLN A 57 -7.32 8.61 -0.49
N PRO A 58 -6.82 7.38 -0.63
CA PRO A 58 -5.59 7.00 0.06
C PRO A 58 -4.39 7.79 -0.47
N GLN A 59 -3.44 8.05 0.41
CA GLN A 59 -2.21 8.76 0.07
C GLN A 59 -1.10 7.80 -0.33
N ILE A 60 -1.26 6.51 -0.01
CA ILE A 60 -0.37 5.44 -0.47
C ILE A 60 -1.17 4.14 -0.48
N ILE A 61 -0.83 3.26 -1.42
CA ILE A 61 -1.53 2.00 -1.60
C ILE A 61 -0.51 0.85 -1.60
N PHE A 62 -0.75 -0.14 -0.75
CA PHE A 62 -0.01 -1.40 -0.76
C PHE A 62 -0.91 -2.45 -1.40
N VAL A 63 -0.43 -3.14 -2.43
CA VAL A 63 -1.25 -4.11 -3.16
C VAL A 63 -0.50 -5.42 -3.38
N ASP A 64 -1.15 -6.52 -3.01
CA ASP A 64 -0.65 -7.86 -3.25
C ASP A 64 -0.64 -8.15 -4.75
N ILE A 65 0.43 -8.75 -5.23
CA ILE A 65 0.56 -9.10 -6.64
C ILE A 65 -0.36 -10.25 -7.01
N MET A 66 -0.40 -11.28 -6.17
CA MET A 66 -1.11 -12.52 -6.48
C MET A 66 -2.53 -12.49 -5.93
N MET A 67 -3.46 -12.01 -6.73
CA MET A 67 -4.87 -11.99 -6.37
C MET A 67 -5.69 -12.57 -7.52
N PRO A 68 -6.84 -13.22 -7.22
CA PRO A 68 -7.68 -13.76 -8.28
C PRO A 68 -8.35 -12.66 -9.10
N ARG A 69 -8.65 -12.97 -10.35
CA ARG A 69 -9.38 -12.13 -11.30
C ARG A 69 -8.61 -10.88 -11.71
N LEU A 70 -8.35 -9.97 -10.80
CA LEU A 70 -7.60 -8.73 -11.06
C LEU A 70 -6.38 -8.74 -10.16
N ASP A 71 -5.22 -9.04 -10.71
CA ASP A 71 -3.99 -9.12 -9.92
C ASP A 71 -3.44 -7.74 -9.57
N GLY A 72 -2.34 -7.71 -8.82
CA GLY A 72 -1.75 -6.45 -8.36
C GLY A 72 -1.23 -5.59 -9.49
N TYR A 73 -0.70 -6.20 -10.55
CA TYR A 73 -0.22 -5.43 -11.70
C TYR A 73 -1.37 -4.76 -12.43
N GLN A 74 -2.44 -5.50 -12.66
CA GLN A 74 -3.63 -4.96 -13.32
C GLN A 74 -4.27 -3.87 -12.48
N THR A 75 -4.36 -4.08 -11.17
CA THR A 75 -4.90 -3.08 -10.25
C THR A 75 -4.06 -1.81 -10.29
N CYS A 76 -2.75 -1.96 -10.20
CA CYS A 76 -1.83 -0.81 -10.26
C CYS A 76 -1.98 -0.05 -11.57
N ALA A 77 -2.05 -0.77 -12.69
CA ALA A 77 -2.18 -0.12 -13.99
C ALA A 77 -3.47 0.71 -14.06
N LEU A 78 -4.57 0.18 -13.53
CA LEU A 78 -5.85 0.90 -13.52
C LEU A 78 -5.78 2.14 -12.65
N ILE A 79 -5.13 2.05 -11.49
CA ILE A 79 -4.94 3.20 -10.61
C ILE A 79 -4.10 4.27 -11.32
N LYS A 80 -2.99 3.87 -11.92
CA LYS A 80 -2.06 4.80 -12.57
C LYS A 80 -2.64 5.43 -13.84
N ASN A 81 -3.62 4.78 -14.46
CA ASN A 81 -4.30 5.34 -15.62
C ASN A 81 -5.42 6.30 -15.26
N ASN A 82 -5.76 6.41 -13.98
CA ASN A 82 -6.79 7.33 -13.53
C ASN A 82 -6.17 8.71 -13.30
N GLN A 83 -6.78 9.73 -13.90
CA GLN A 83 -6.25 11.10 -13.81
C GLN A 83 -6.15 11.61 -12.36
N VAL A 84 -7.07 11.18 -11.51
CA VAL A 84 -7.09 11.64 -10.11
C VAL A 84 -6.05 10.93 -9.26
N PHE A 85 -5.81 9.64 -9.53
CA PHE A 85 -4.98 8.79 -8.66
C PHE A 85 -3.63 8.42 -9.25
N LYS A 86 -3.30 8.90 -10.44
CA LYS A 86 -2.06 8.50 -11.11
C LYS A 86 -0.80 8.86 -10.32
N SER A 87 -0.86 9.86 -9.47
CA SER A 87 0.29 10.26 -8.65
C SER A 87 0.31 9.61 -7.27
N THR A 88 -0.71 8.81 -6.93
CA THR A 88 -0.72 8.09 -5.65
C THR A 88 0.31 6.98 -5.70
N PRO A 89 1.26 6.93 -4.76
CA PRO A 89 2.26 5.85 -4.74
C PRO A 89 1.61 4.49 -4.56
N VAL A 90 2.03 3.52 -5.36
CA VAL A 90 1.58 2.13 -5.27
C VAL A 90 2.78 1.25 -4.98
N ILE A 91 2.73 0.54 -3.87
CA ILE A 91 3.79 -0.35 -3.41
C ILE A 91 3.29 -1.79 -3.58
N MET A 92 4.05 -2.59 -4.30
CA MET A 92 3.68 -3.99 -4.53
C MET A 92 4.11 -4.86 -3.35
N LEU A 93 3.21 -5.69 -2.87
CA LEU A 93 3.53 -6.69 -1.85
C LEU A 93 3.76 -8.02 -2.58
N SER A 94 4.98 -8.50 -2.58
CA SER A 94 5.32 -9.71 -3.32
C SER A 94 5.79 -10.81 -2.39
N SER A 95 5.49 -12.06 -2.74
CA SER A 95 6.17 -13.18 -2.12
C SER A 95 7.55 -13.23 -2.76
N LYS A 96 8.53 -13.55 -1.98
CA LYS A 96 9.95 -13.67 -2.33
C LYS A 96 10.37 -13.48 -3.77
N ASP A 97 11.32 -12.63 -3.95
CA ASP A 97 12.33 -12.61 -5.01
C ASP A 97 11.95 -12.99 -6.41
N SER A 98 11.16 -12.19 -7.06
CA SER A 98 10.98 -12.40 -8.47
C SER A 98 11.48 -11.18 -9.23
N LEU A 99 12.54 -11.34 -10.02
CA LEU A 99 13.04 -10.29 -10.88
C LEU A 99 12.01 -9.92 -11.94
N PHE A 100 11.23 -10.91 -12.38
CA PHE A 100 10.16 -10.67 -13.34
C PHE A 100 9.10 -9.78 -12.75
N ASP A 101 8.73 -10.03 -11.49
CA ASP A 101 7.73 -9.23 -10.80
C ASP A 101 8.16 -7.77 -10.71
N LYS A 102 9.43 -7.53 -10.38
CA LYS A 102 9.94 -6.17 -10.30
C LYS A 102 9.87 -5.43 -11.63
N ALA A 103 10.21 -6.12 -12.72
CA ALA A 103 10.15 -5.53 -14.06
C ALA A 103 8.71 -5.18 -14.41
N ARG A 104 7.76 -6.09 -14.17
CA ARG A 104 6.35 -5.83 -14.45
C ARG A 104 5.83 -4.67 -13.62
N GLY A 105 6.24 -4.59 -12.36
CA GLY A 105 5.84 -3.48 -11.50
C GLY A 105 6.26 -2.14 -12.06
N ARG A 106 7.48 -2.04 -12.55
CA ARG A 106 7.96 -0.80 -13.16
C ARG A 106 7.15 -0.44 -14.41
N ILE A 107 6.80 -1.44 -15.22
CA ILE A 107 6.03 -1.20 -16.43
C ILE A 107 4.65 -0.62 -16.10
N VAL A 108 3.99 -1.10 -15.05
CA VAL A 108 2.67 -0.60 -14.67
C VAL A 108 2.73 0.63 -13.77
N GLY A 109 3.92 1.08 -13.41
CA GLY A 109 4.10 2.33 -12.68
C GLY A 109 4.14 2.22 -11.17
N SER A 110 4.36 1.02 -10.62
CA SER A 110 4.52 0.92 -9.16
C SER A 110 5.83 1.56 -8.74
N GLU A 111 5.84 2.13 -7.54
CA GLU A 111 7.01 2.85 -7.03
C GLU A 111 8.01 1.94 -6.36
N GLN A 112 7.57 0.81 -5.82
CA GLN A 112 8.45 -0.03 -5.02
C GLN A 112 7.84 -1.40 -4.78
N TYR A 113 8.69 -2.36 -4.40
CA TYR A 113 8.27 -3.68 -3.91
C TYR A 113 8.61 -3.80 -2.44
N VAL A 114 7.74 -4.48 -1.71
CA VAL A 114 8.01 -4.93 -0.34
C VAL A 114 7.72 -6.42 -0.31
N THR A 115 8.69 -7.21 0.15
CA THR A 115 8.58 -8.66 0.17
C THR A 115 7.79 -9.12 1.39
N LYS A 116 6.90 -10.09 1.20
CA LYS A 116 6.17 -10.73 2.30
C LYS A 116 6.94 -11.94 2.79
N PRO A 117 7.02 -12.19 4.08
CA PRO A 117 6.47 -11.36 5.16
C PRO A 117 7.28 -10.08 5.34
N PHE A 118 6.56 -8.98 5.56
CA PHE A 118 7.19 -7.67 5.76
C PHE A 118 7.32 -7.36 7.25
N THR A 119 8.24 -6.45 7.55
CA THR A 119 8.38 -5.93 8.91
C THR A 119 7.68 -4.58 8.99
N ARG A 120 7.41 -4.15 10.23
CA ARG A 120 6.90 -2.81 10.48
C ARG A 120 7.79 -1.76 9.82
N GLN A 121 9.11 -1.90 9.99
CA GLN A 121 10.06 -0.94 9.46
C GLN A 121 10.00 -0.84 7.95
N GLU A 122 9.82 -1.97 7.26
CA GLU A 122 9.73 -1.96 5.80
C GLU A 122 8.51 -1.19 5.31
N LEU A 123 7.36 -1.35 5.98
CA LEU A 123 6.17 -0.59 5.64
C LEU A 123 6.37 0.89 5.88
N LEU A 124 6.94 1.24 7.03
CA LEU A 124 7.14 2.65 7.38
C LEU A 124 8.16 3.31 6.47
N ASP A 125 9.22 2.59 6.10
CA ASP A 125 10.23 3.13 5.19
C ASP A 125 9.64 3.41 3.80
N ALA A 126 8.75 2.53 3.32
CA ALA A 126 8.07 2.76 2.05
C ALA A 126 7.22 4.03 2.12
N ILE A 127 6.51 4.23 3.22
CA ILE A 127 5.72 5.44 3.41
C ILE A 127 6.61 6.68 3.42
N ARG A 128 7.69 6.65 4.19
CA ARG A 128 8.61 7.79 4.27
C ARG A 128 9.22 8.15 2.93
N THR A 129 9.53 7.13 2.13
CA THR A 129 10.17 7.34 0.84
C THR A 129 9.23 7.98 -0.17
N HIS A 130 7.96 7.59 -0.16
CA HIS A 130 7.06 7.92 -1.26
C HIS A 130 5.95 8.90 -0.91
N VAL A 131 5.66 9.12 0.35
CA VAL A 131 4.62 10.07 0.75
C VAL A 131 5.28 11.37 1.21
N PRO A 132 4.95 12.48 0.57
CA PRO A 132 5.51 13.77 1.02
C PRO A 132 5.06 14.07 2.43
N THR A 133 6.00 14.48 3.28
CA THR A 133 5.66 14.97 4.61
C THR A 133 5.49 16.48 4.53
N ALA A 134 4.45 16.92 5.15
CA ALA A 134 4.17 18.36 5.15
C ALA A 134 5.18 19.09 6.02
#